data_2bf41e3f4365449c1d7c942245a9a10b
#
_entry.id   2bf41e3f4365449c1d7c942245a9a10b
#
_cell.length_a   1.000
_cell.length_b   1.000
_cell.length_c   1.000
_cell.angle_alpha   90.00
_cell.angle_beta   90.00
_cell.angle_gamma   90.00
#
_symmetry.space_group_name_H-M   'P 1'
#
loop_
_entity.id
_entity.type
_entity.pdbx_description
1 polymer ?
#
loop_
_entity_poly.entity_id
_entity_poly.type
_entity_poly.pdbx_seq_one_letter_code
_entity_poly.pdbx_strand_id
1 'polypeptide(L)'
;MTRPDPHTSGNHRTAGTPEVPERLDITRATLDDWAVISGWAAEEGWNPGLADARSFFAQDPDGFFVGRIDGEPVSAISVVNYGDDYAFLGFYLVRSDLRGRGYGIATWKAGLAHAGGRTVGLDGVPAQQDNYRKSGFELAHTTVRYAGVPQAPRPAEGDPAPGTVIPVSEAGGLKSIALYDSACYPAERPRFLASWLAGDGHRALARVVDGRVTGYGVIRPGRETFRVGPLFADTPQGARALFDALLATVGRAPVAVDVPESNPAAVALAEAYGLTPGFATARMYTGPVRPFAQERIFGITTFELG
;
A
#
# COMPACT_ATOMS: atom_id res chain seq x y z
N MET A 1 -8.11 5.29 74.89
CA MET A 1 -7.37 6.31 74.12
C MET A 1 -6.71 5.63 72.93
N THR A 2 -7.38 5.62 71.86
CA THR A 2 -6.85 5.08 70.56
C THR A 2 -7.30 6.02 69.46
N ARG A 3 -6.32 6.59 68.75
CA ARG A 3 -6.52 7.52 67.63
C ARG A 3 -7.02 6.76 66.40
N PRO A 4 -7.88 7.35 65.56
CA PRO A 4 -8.22 6.79 64.27
C PRO A 4 -7.22 7.23 63.16
N ASP A 5 -6.93 6.30 62.23
CA ASP A 5 -6.11 6.50 61.04
C ASP A 5 -6.84 7.35 59.98
N PRO A 6 -6.12 8.17 59.19
CA PRO A 6 -6.72 9.00 58.16
C PRO A 6 -6.89 8.22 56.83
N HIS A 7 -8.04 8.48 56.22
CA HIS A 7 -8.48 8.04 54.90
C HIS A 7 -7.45 8.17 53.77
N THR A 8 -7.16 7.07 53.10
CA THR A 8 -6.60 7.03 51.73
C THR A 8 -7.74 7.15 50.72
N SER A 9 -7.99 8.37 50.25
CA SER A 9 -8.83 8.59 49.08
C SER A 9 -8.02 8.23 47.79
N GLY A 10 -8.33 7.10 47.23
CA GLY A 10 -7.81 6.68 45.90
C GLY A 10 -8.37 7.59 44.81
N ASN A 11 -7.51 8.40 44.25
CA ASN A 11 -7.81 9.24 43.10
C ASN A 11 -7.79 8.36 41.85
N HIS A 12 -8.94 7.85 41.43
CA HIS A 12 -9.13 7.25 40.09
C HIS A 12 -8.98 8.37 39.05
N ARG A 13 -7.77 8.54 38.53
CA ARG A 13 -7.58 9.30 37.29
C ARG A 13 -8.25 8.50 36.16
N THR A 14 -9.43 8.93 35.76
CA THR A 14 -9.99 8.60 34.45
C THR A 14 -9.00 9.09 33.40
N ALA A 15 -8.48 8.18 32.58
CA ALA A 15 -7.66 8.52 31.44
C ALA A 15 -8.54 9.34 30.48
N GLY A 16 -8.44 10.66 30.54
CA GLY A 16 -9.07 11.57 29.61
C GLY A 16 -8.53 11.31 28.20
N THR A 17 -9.40 11.34 27.22
CA THR A 17 -9.00 11.39 25.81
C THR A 17 -8.00 12.53 25.65
N PRO A 18 -6.82 12.32 25.06
CA PRO A 18 -5.85 13.40 24.89
C PRO A 18 -6.49 14.54 24.10
N GLU A 19 -6.56 15.71 24.73
CA GLU A 19 -7.08 16.93 24.12
C GLU A 19 -6.11 17.34 23.00
N VAL A 20 -6.62 17.49 21.78
CA VAL A 20 -5.83 17.97 20.66
C VAL A 20 -5.47 19.42 20.93
N PRO A 21 -4.19 19.82 20.88
CA PRO A 21 -3.81 21.21 21.12
C PRO A 21 -4.56 22.16 20.20
N GLU A 22 -4.97 23.32 20.70
CA GLU A 22 -5.73 24.36 19.98
C GLU A 22 -5.05 24.89 18.69
N ARG A 23 -3.81 24.47 18.40
CA ARG A 23 -2.97 24.95 17.29
C ARG A 23 -2.77 23.97 16.15
N LEU A 24 -3.43 22.80 16.14
CA LEU A 24 -3.31 21.87 15.01
C LEU A 24 -4.25 22.32 13.88
N ASP A 25 -3.67 22.77 12.77
CA ASP A 25 -4.39 23.03 11.53
C ASP A 25 -4.26 21.84 10.57
N ILE A 26 -5.39 21.30 10.10
CA ILE A 26 -5.40 20.16 9.17
C ILE A 26 -5.90 20.66 7.81
N THR A 27 -5.01 20.60 6.82
CA THR A 27 -5.27 21.07 5.48
C THR A 27 -5.04 20.00 4.44
N ARG A 28 -5.50 20.25 3.21
CA ARG A 28 -5.12 19.44 2.04
C ARG A 28 -3.62 19.60 1.81
N ALA A 29 -2.96 18.45 1.55
CA ALA A 29 -1.55 18.43 1.23
C ALA A 29 -1.32 18.73 -0.25
N THR A 30 -0.21 19.36 -0.55
CA THR A 30 0.34 19.51 -1.90
C THR A 30 1.30 18.37 -2.23
N LEU A 31 1.75 18.26 -3.49
CA LEU A 31 2.82 17.33 -3.86
C LEU A 31 4.14 17.65 -3.15
N ASP A 32 4.41 18.93 -2.88
CA ASP A 32 5.63 19.34 -2.16
C ASP A 32 5.56 18.89 -0.69
N ASP A 33 4.40 19.03 -0.04
CA ASP A 33 4.18 18.44 1.29
C ASP A 33 4.43 16.93 1.27
N TRP A 34 3.93 16.25 0.22
CA TRP A 34 4.05 14.81 0.12
C TRP A 34 5.48 14.32 -0.09
N ALA A 35 6.35 15.15 -0.65
CA ALA A 35 7.77 14.85 -0.71
C ALA A 35 8.40 14.77 0.69
N VAL A 36 8.00 15.65 1.61
CA VAL A 36 8.41 15.60 3.03
C VAL A 36 7.84 14.35 3.70
N ILE A 37 6.54 14.08 3.53
CA ILE A 37 5.85 12.92 4.13
C ILE A 37 6.44 11.59 3.62
N SER A 38 6.79 11.51 2.33
CA SER A 38 7.49 10.34 1.75
C SER A 38 8.87 10.14 2.38
N GLY A 39 9.51 11.21 2.82
CA GLY A 39 10.74 11.17 3.63
C GLY A 39 10.50 10.48 4.97
N TRP A 40 9.46 10.87 5.70
CA TRP A 40 9.10 10.22 6.97
C TRP A 40 8.75 8.74 6.78
N ALA A 41 8.01 8.39 5.72
CA ALA A 41 7.70 7.01 5.40
C ALA A 41 8.97 6.17 5.15
N ALA A 42 9.98 6.77 4.51
CA ALA A 42 11.26 6.10 4.30
C ALA A 42 12.03 5.90 5.61
N GLU A 43 12.01 6.88 6.54
CA GLU A 43 12.60 6.76 7.89
C GLU A 43 11.95 5.65 8.71
N GLU A 44 10.65 5.38 8.50
CA GLU A 44 9.93 4.23 9.09
C GLU A 44 10.22 2.89 8.36
N GLY A 45 11.11 2.88 7.37
CA GLY A 45 11.49 1.67 6.61
C GLY A 45 10.46 1.23 5.55
N TRP A 46 9.50 2.10 5.17
CA TRP A 46 8.45 1.71 4.21
C TRP A 46 8.95 1.68 2.77
N ASN A 47 10.04 2.37 2.47
CA ASN A 47 10.66 2.42 1.14
C ASN A 47 9.66 2.69 0.00
N PRO A 48 8.93 3.81 0.01
CA PRO A 48 8.00 4.16 -1.06
C PRO A 48 8.75 4.35 -2.39
N GLY A 49 8.05 4.14 -3.52
CA GLY A 49 8.61 4.42 -4.84
C GLY A 49 8.84 5.92 -5.04
N LEU A 50 9.92 6.27 -5.75
CA LEU A 50 10.37 7.65 -5.90
C LEU A 50 9.38 8.55 -6.66
N ALA A 51 8.59 7.97 -7.59
CA ALA A 51 7.62 8.68 -8.42
C ALA A 51 6.15 8.41 -8.04
N ASP A 52 5.89 7.59 -7.01
CA ASP A 52 4.57 7.06 -6.67
C ASP A 52 3.55 8.18 -6.38
N ALA A 53 3.97 9.24 -5.68
CA ALA A 53 3.09 10.32 -5.24
C ALA A 53 2.25 10.94 -6.37
N ARG A 54 2.82 11.14 -7.55
CA ARG A 54 2.09 11.72 -8.70
C ARG A 54 0.90 10.86 -9.11
N SER A 55 1.05 9.55 -9.09
CA SER A 55 -0.02 8.61 -9.45
C SER A 55 -1.08 8.54 -8.36
N PHE A 56 -0.69 8.70 -7.11
CA PHE A 56 -1.60 8.77 -5.98
C PHE A 56 -2.50 10.00 -6.07
N PHE A 57 -1.91 11.18 -6.27
CA PHE A 57 -2.64 12.43 -6.45
C PHE A 57 -3.48 12.45 -7.74
N ALA A 58 -3.06 11.76 -8.80
CA ALA A 58 -3.86 11.65 -10.02
C ALA A 58 -5.18 10.91 -9.79
N GLN A 59 -5.22 9.96 -8.85
CA GLN A 59 -6.45 9.23 -8.52
C GLN A 59 -7.44 10.11 -7.77
N ASP A 60 -6.99 10.75 -6.70
CA ASP A 60 -7.83 11.60 -5.83
C ASP A 60 -6.97 12.72 -5.23
N PRO A 61 -6.90 13.90 -5.89
CA PRO A 61 -6.05 15.00 -5.42
C PRO A 61 -6.49 15.56 -4.06
N ASP A 62 -7.72 15.29 -3.66
CA ASP A 62 -8.30 15.77 -2.41
C ASP A 62 -8.13 14.78 -1.23
N GLY A 63 -7.59 13.60 -1.48
CA GLY A 63 -7.44 12.52 -0.50
C GLY A 63 -6.22 12.62 0.42
N PHE A 64 -5.46 13.73 0.39
CA PHE A 64 -4.20 13.87 1.12
C PHE A 64 -4.29 15.00 2.14
N PHE A 65 -3.96 14.68 3.40
CA PHE A 65 -4.09 15.62 4.50
C PHE A 65 -2.78 15.76 5.26
N VAL A 66 -2.46 16.98 5.68
CA VAL A 66 -1.34 17.31 6.54
C VAL A 66 -1.82 18.12 7.72
N GLY A 67 -1.46 17.70 8.93
CA GLY A 67 -1.62 18.48 10.15
C GLY A 67 -0.38 19.32 10.39
N ARG A 68 -0.58 20.60 10.73
CA ARG A 68 0.49 21.59 10.92
C ARG A 68 0.38 22.24 12.28
N ILE A 69 1.53 22.57 12.84
CA ILE A 69 1.68 23.44 14.01
C ILE A 69 2.59 24.59 13.59
N ASP A 70 2.12 25.82 13.77
CA ASP A 70 2.87 27.03 13.36
C ASP A 70 3.41 26.97 11.90
N GLY A 71 2.63 26.35 11.01
CA GLY A 71 2.96 26.14 9.60
C GLY A 71 3.76 24.89 9.27
N GLU A 72 4.39 24.27 10.25
CA GLU A 72 5.25 23.09 10.07
C GLU A 72 4.45 21.78 10.05
N PRO A 73 4.69 20.87 9.09
CA PRO A 73 4.06 19.56 9.06
C PRO A 73 4.41 18.72 10.29
N VAL A 74 3.39 18.13 10.95
CA VAL A 74 3.56 17.28 12.14
C VAL A 74 2.87 15.93 12.03
N SER A 75 1.87 15.82 11.16
CA SER A 75 1.14 14.58 10.89
C SER A 75 0.62 14.54 9.47
N ALA A 76 0.38 13.34 8.96
CA ALA A 76 -0.17 13.15 7.62
C ALA A 76 -1.05 11.90 7.57
N ILE A 77 -1.94 11.87 6.58
CA ILE A 77 -2.72 10.70 6.18
C ILE A 77 -3.14 10.85 4.73
N SER A 78 -3.18 9.75 4.00
CA SER A 78 -3.92 9.67 2.74
C SER A 78 -5.19 8.83 2.91
N VAL A 79 -6.28 9.27 2.32
CA VAL A 79 -7.51 8.49 2.14
C VAL A 79 -7.96 8.73 0.72
N VAL A 80 -7.59 7.83 -0.17
CA VAL A 80 -7.79 7.96 -1.61
C VAL A 80 -9.08 7.26 -2.00
N ASN A 81 -10.00 8.01 -2.60
CA ASN A 81 -11.29 7.51 -3.04
C ASN A 81 -11.20 6.88 -4.44
N TYR A 82 -11.85 5.73 -4.59
CA TYR A 82 -12.02 5.00 -5.84
C TYR A 82 -13.52 4.83 -6.10
N GLY A 83 -14.07 5.66 -6.96
CA GLY A 83 -15.52 5.67 -7.19
C GLY A 83 -16.34 6.05 -5.95
N ASP A 84 -17.53 5.46 -5.81
CA ASP A 84 -18.47 5.79 -4.74
C ASP A 84 -18.49 4.80 -3.59
N ASP A 85 -17.87 3.62 -3.75
CA ASP A 85 -18.02 2.49 -2.83
C ASP A 85 -16.74 2.17 -2.05
N TYR A 86 -15.57 2.59 -2.52
CA TYR A 86 -14.29 2.18 -1.96
C TYR A 86 -13.31 3.33 -1.77
N ALA A 87 -12.54 3.27 -0.70
CA ALA A 87 -11.40 4.15 -0.44
C ALA A 87 -10.24 3.34 0.14
N PHE A 88 -9.02 3.86 0.02
CA PHE A 88 -7.84 3.26 0.66
C PHE A 88 -7.12 4.27 1.52
N LEU A 89 -6.81 3.88 2.76
CA LEU A 89 -6.10 4.68 3.74
C LEU A 89 -4.65 4.26 3.81
N GLY A 90 -3.76 5.23 3.66
CA GLY A 90 -2.32 5.04 3.76
C GLY A 90 -1.62 6.23 4.41
N PHE A 91 -0.28 6.20 4.47
CA PHE A 91 0.57 7.29 4.98
C PHE A 91 0.11 7.90 6.30
N TYR A 92 -0.51 7.10 7.19
CA TYR A 92 -0.87 7.58 8.51
C TYR A 92 0.38 7.69 9.39
N LEU A 93 0.90 8.90 9.46
CA LEU A 93 2.17 9.21 10.12
C LEU A 93 2.02 10.39 11.07
N VAL A 94 2.76 10.34 12.16
CA VAL A 94 3.01 11.47 13.06
C VAL A 94 4.51 11.55 13.28
N ARG A 95 5.06 12.74 13.18
CA ARG A 95 6.47 13.01 13.44
C ARG A 95 6.86 12.43 14.81
N SER A 96 7.97 11.68 14.86
CA SER A 96 8.32 10.81 15.99
C SER A 96 8.39 11.54 17.34
N ASP A 97 8.93 12.77 17.34
CA ASP A 97 9.05 13.62 18.54
C ASP A 97 7.72 14.20 19.06
N LEU A 98 6.63 14.07 18.27
CA LEU A 98 5.30 14.60 18.58
C LEU A 98 4.24 13.52 18.79
N ARG A 99 4.62 12.24 18.78
CA ARG A 99 3.70 11.12 19.04
C ARG A 99 3.12 11.18 20.45
N GLY A 100 1.92 10.62 20.64
CA GLY A 100 1.23 10.56 21.93
C GLY A 100 0.54 11.86 22.38
N ARG A 101 0.56 12.92 21.54
CA ARG A 101 -0.03 14.23 21.85
C ARG A 101 -1.42 14.48 21.22
N GLY A 102 -2.04 13.44 20.63
CA GLY A 102 -3.38 13.54 20.03
C GLY A 102 -3.41 14.02 18.57
N TYR A 103 -2.28 14.45 17.97
CA TYR A 103 -2.25 14.95 16.59
C TYR A 103 -2.68 13.87 15.58
N GLY A 104 -2.24 12.62 15.77
CA GLY A 104 -2.61 11.52 14.90
C GLY A 104 -4.11 11.28 14.85
N ILE A 105 -4.81 11.26 15.98
CA ILE A 105 -6.25 10.98 15.99
C ILE A 105 -7.07 12.10 15.31
N ALA A 106 -6.62 13.35 15.40
CA ALA A 106 -7.27 14.45 14.69
C ALA A 106 -7.11 14.31 13.18
N THR A 107 -5.88 14.01 12.72
CA THR A 107 -5.57 13.76 11.31
C THR A 107 -6.30 12.52 10.77
N TRP A 108 -6.38 11.45 11.56
CA TRP A 108 -7.17 10.26 11.27
C TRP A 108 -8.65 10.57 11.01
N LYS A 109 -9.27 11.35 11.89
CA LYS A 109 -10.68 11.75 11.74
C LYS A 109 -10.92 12.59 10.48
N ALA A 110 -10.01 13.50 10.17
CA ALA A 110 -10.10 14.32 8.95
C ALA A 110 -10.00 13.46 7.68
N GLY A 111 -9.04 12.51 7.66
CA GLY A 111 -8.90 11.58 6.55
C GLY A 111 -10.14 10.68 6.37
N LEU A 112 -10.63 10.05 7.42
CA LEU A 112 -11.83 9.20 7.35
C LEU A 112 -13.09 9.98 6.95
N ALA A 113 -13.21 11.23 7.33
CA ALA A 113 -14.33 12.08 6.89
C ALA A 113 -14.36 12.25 5.35
N HIS A 114 -13.19 12.24 4.69
CA HIS A 114 -13.09 12.28 3.23
C HIS A 114 -13.62 11.01 2.56
N ALA A 115 -13.45 9.85 3.18
CA ALA A 115 -14.02 8.60 2.66
C ALA A 115 -15.55 8.62 2.61
N GLY A 116 -16.20 9.38 3.48
CA GLY A 116 -17.65 9.40 3.58
C GLY A 116 -18.22 8.03 3.96
N GLY A 117 -19.18 7.52 3.19
CA GLY A 117 -19.80 6.21 3.42
C GLY A 117 -19.12 5.02 2.76
N ARG A 118 -17.95 5.20 2.16
CA ARG A 118 -17.21 4.13 1.45
C ARG A 118 -16.66 3.08 2.40
N THR A 119 -16.53 1.85 1.92
CA THR A 119 -15.66 0.87 2.58
C THR A 119 -14.21 1.33 2.43
N VAL A 120 -13.50 1.43 3.56
CA VAL A 120 -12.11 1.85 3.60
C VAL A 120 -11.21 0.63 3.80
N GLY A 121 -10.23 0.45 2.91
CA GLY A 121 -9.15 -0.50 3.08
C GLY A 121 -7.90 0.17 3.65
N LEU A 122 -7.04 -0.60 4.33
CA LEU A 122 -5.70 -0.19 4.72
C LEU A 122 -4.73 -1.38 4.78
N ASP A 123 -3.45 -1.08 4.70
CA ASP A 123 -2.35 -1.98 5.08
C ASP A 123 -1.67 -1.43 6.33
N GLY A 124 -2.13 -1.88 7.49
CA GLY A 124 -1.67 -1.36 8.78
C GLY A 124 -0.53 -2.17 9.36
N VAL A 125 0.38 -1.51 10.10
CA VAL A 125 1.42 -2.21 10.85
C VAL A 125 0.79 -3.09 11.93
N PRO A 126 1.26 -4.34 12.14
CA PRO A 126 0.64 -5.30 13.05
C PRO A 126 0.45 -4.75 14.48
N ALA A 127 1.38 -3.94 14.96
CA ALA A 127 1.32 -3.34 16.29
C ALA A 127 0.14 -2.36 16.50
N GLN A 128 -0.50 -1.90 15.42
CA GLN A 128 -1.63 -0.96 15.47
C GLN A 128 -2.98 -1.61 15.16
N GLN A 129 -3.05 -2.92 14.91
CA GLN A 129 -4.29 -3.60 14.54
C GLN A 129 -5.44 -3.36 15.52
N ASP A 130 -5.16 -3.36 16.84
CA ASP A 130 -6.19 -3.14 17.85
C ASP A 130 -6.77 -1.71 17.79
N ASN A 131 -5.96 -0.73 17.38
CA ASN A 131 -6.44 0.64 17.17
C ASN A 131 -7.30 0.74 15.90
N TYR A 132 -6.94 0.02 14.84
CA TYR A 132 -7.77 -0.06 13.62
C TYR A 132 -9.10 -0.76 13.89
N ARG A 133 -9.11 -1.86 14.68
CA ARG A 133 -10.35 -2.54 15.10
C ARG A 133 -11.30 -1.61 15.85
N LYS A 134 -10.79 -0.74 16.74
CA LYS A 134 -11.60 0.28 17.42
C LYS A 134 -12.26 1.28 16.47
N SER A 135 -11.71 1.44 15.27
CA SER A 135 -12.26 2.27 14.20
C SER A 135 -13.12 1.49 13.20
N GLY A 136 -13.48 0.23 13.52
CA GLY A 136 -14.38 -0.60 12.70
C GLY A 136 -13.68 -1.41 11.62
N PHE A 137 -12.36 -1.50 11.61
CA PHE A 137 -11.64 -2.32 10.64
C PHE A 137 -11.55 -3.77 11.07
N GLU A 138 -11.76 -4.70 10.14
CA GLU A 138 -11.61 -6.13 10.31
C GLU A 138 -10.46 -6.66 9.47
N LEU A 139 -9.72 -7.64 10.02
CA LEU A 139 -8.57 -8.26 9.34
C LEU A 139 -9.05 -9.13 8.18
N ALA A 140 -8.50 -8.91 7.00
CA ALA A 140 -8.70 -9.75 5.82
C ALA A 140 -7.56 -10.76 5.64
N HIS A 141 -6.32 -10.28 5.57
CA HIS A 141 -5.12 -11.11 5.44
C HIS A 141 -3.87 -10.32 5.83
N THR A 142 -2.74 -11.03 5.93
CA THR A 142 -1.41 -10.43 6.07
C THR A 142 -0.79 -10.23 4.69
N THR A 143 -0.06 -9.14 4.50
CA THR A 143 0.81 -8.92 3.33
C THR A 143 2.24 -8.78 3.82
N VAL A 144 3.18 -9.51 3.21
CA VAL A 144 4.58 -9.56 3.61
C VAL A 144 5.46 -9.05 2.48
N ARG A 145 6.38 -8.16 2.81
CA ARG A 145 7.42 -7.71 1.88
C ARG A 145 8.52 -8.75 1.79
N TYR A 146 8.72 -9.30 0.60
CA TYR A 146 9.86 -10.13 0.26
C TYR A 146 10.89 -9.28 -0.48
N ALA A 147 12.14 -9.29 -0.03
CA ALA A 147 13.19 -8.44 -0.60
C ALA A 147 14.53 -9.16 -0.70
N GLY A 148 15.38 -8.69 -1.61
CA GLY A 148 16.73 -9.21 -1.81
C GLY A 148 17.24 -9.00 -3.22
N VAL A 149 18.43 -9.54 -3.50
CA VAL A 149 18.94 -9.66 -4.87
C VAL A 149 18.42 -10.96 -5.45
N PRO A 150 17.56 -10.90 -6.50
CA PRO A 150 16.95 -12.10 -7.03
C PRO A 150 17.99 -13.11 -7.56
N GLN A 151 17.79 -14.36 -7.23
CA GLN A 151 18.55 -15.48 -7.78
C GLN A 151 17.70 -16.14 -8.84
N ALA A 152 18.31 -16.48 -9.99
CA ALA A 152 17.58 -17.22 -11.03
C ALA A 152 17.13 -18.57 -10.44
N PRO A 153 15.83 -18.87 -10.37
CA PRO A 153 15.37 -20.15 -9.87
C PRO A 153 15.76 -21.25 -10.89
N ARG A 154 15.82 -22.49 -10.41
CA ARG A 154 15.97 -23.64 -11.33
C ARG A 154 14.86 -23.58 -12.38
N PRO A 155 15.17 -23.95 -13.63
CA PRO A 155 14.15 -24.08 -14.66
C PRO A 155 12.97 -24.88 -14.12
N ALA A 156 11.76 -24.40 -14.33
CA ALA A 156 10.58 -25.18 -13.98
C ALA A 156 10.56 -26.44 -14.83
N GLU A 157 10.23 -27.59 -14.22
CA GLU A 157 9.96 -28.79 -14.98
C GLU A 157 8.66 -28.59 -15.77
N GLY A 158 8.71 -28.80 -17.08
CA GLY A 158 7.57 -28.66 -17.99
C GLY A 158 7.81 -27.68 -19.14
N ASP A 159 6.87 -27.68 -20.07
CA ASP A 159 6.92 -26.75 -21.20
C ASP A 159 6.74 -25.29 -20.73
N PRO A 160 7.42 -24.33 -21.40
CA PRO A 160 7.23 -22.92 -21.11
C PRO A 160 5.75 -22.55 -21.31
N ALA A 161 5.20 -21.78 -20.35
CA ALA A 161 3.80 -21.35 -20.44
C ALA A 161 3.57 -20.57 -21.75
N PRO A 162 2.53 -20.89 -22.54
CA PRO A 162 2.26 -20.22 -23.81
C PRO A 162 2.04 -18.71 -23.57
N GLY A 163 2.47 -17.89 -24.51
CA GLY A 163 2.30 -16.44 -24.50
C GLY A 163 3.59 -15.66 -24.46
N THR A 164 3.48 -14.37 -24.66
CA THR A 164 4.60 -13.41 -24.71
C THR A 164 4.45 -12.35 -23.62
N VAL A 165 5.58 -11.83 -23.14
CA VAL A 165 5.63 -10.66 -22.26
C VAL A 165 6.14 -9.49 -23.11
N ILE A 166 5.35 -8.43 -23.17
CA ILE A 166 5.59 -7.24 -24.00
C ILE A 166 5.32 -5.96 -23.19
N PRO A 167 5.83 -4.79 -23.63
CA PRO A 167 5.45 -3.53 -23.04
C PRO A 167 3.92 -3.32 -23.06
N VAL A 168 3.39 -2.71 -22.00
CA VAL A 168 1.95 -2.42 -21.89
C VAL A 168 1.43 -1.61 -23.09
N SER A 169 2.25 -0.70 -23.64
CA SER A 169 1.91 0.09 -24.83
C SER A 169 1.59 -0.77 -26.06
N GLU A 170 2.20 -1.96 -26.16
CA GLU A 170 2.01 -2.91 -27.27
C GLU A 170 0.87 -3.93 -26.99
N ALA A 171 0.45 -4.03 -25.72
CA ALA A 171 -0.62 -4.95 -25.26
C ALA A 171 -2.02 -4.33 -25.29
N GLY A 172 -2.26 -3.30 -26.10
CA GLY A 172 -3.53 -2.56 -26.14
C GLY A 172 -3.60 -1.40 -25.11
N GLY A 173 -2.49 -1.09 -24.45
CA GLY A 173 -2.34 0.09 -23.59
C GLY A 173 -3.25 0.10 -22.37
N LEU A 174 -3.55 1.30 -21.91
CA LEU A 174 -4.33 1.55 -20.67
C LEU A 174 -5.68 0.78 -20.66
N LYS A 175 -6.41 0.75 -21.76
CA LYS A 175 -7.75 0.14 -21.81
C LYS A 175 -7.72 -1.35 -21.48
N SER A 176 -6.77 -2.10 -22.06
CA SER A 176 -6.63 -3.54 -21.83
C SER A 176 -6.17 -3.83 -20.40
N ILE A 177 -5.25 -3.00 -19.88
CA ILE A 177 -4.77 -3.14 -18.51
C ILE A 177 -5.84 -2.78 -17.49
N ALA A 178 -6.60 -1.69 -17.70
CA ALA A 178 -7.67 -1.31 -16.78
C ALA A 178 -8.77 -2.37 -16.68
N LEU A 179 -9.10 -3.03 -17.80
CA LEU A 179 -10.05 -4.14 -17.81
C LEU A 179 -9.51 -5.34 -16.99
N TYR A 180 -8.23 -5.67 -17.13
CA TYR A 180 -7.62 -6.75 -16.37
C TYR A 180 -7.47 -6.38 -14.88
N ASP A 181 -6.98 -5.18 -14.59
CA ASP A 181 -6.79 -4.66 -13.23
C ASP A 181 -8.09 -4.65 -12.43
N SER A 182 -9.21 -4.31 -13.08
CA SER A 182 -10.52 -4.26 -12.43
C SER A 182 -10.99 -5.61 -11.88
N ALA A 183 -10.45 -6.72 -12.36
CA ALA A 183 -10.70 -8.05 -11.81
C ALA A 183 -9.80 -8.37 -10.60
N CYS A 184 -8.70 -7.65 -10.42
CA CYS A 184 -7.69 -7.91 -9.40
C CYS A 184 -7.69 -6.88 -8.26
N TYR A 185 -8.53 -5.83 -8.34
CA TYR A 185 -8.59 -4.77 -7.35
C TYR A 185 -10.05 -4.47 -6.96
N PRO A 186 -10.35 -4.10 -5.70
CA PRO A 186 -11.74 -3.87 -5.24
C PRO A 186 -12.51 -2.76 -5.97
N ALA A 187 -11.83 -1.91 -6.73
CA ALA A 187 -12.43 -0.79 -7.45
C ALA A 187 -11.80 -0.59 -8.83
N GLU A 188 -12.47 0.13 -9.72
CA GLU A 188 -11.86 0.62 -10.95
C GLU A 188 -10.99 1.84 -10.65
N ARG A 189 -9.78 1.89 -11.25
CA ARG A 189 -8.81 2.95 -10.99
C ARG A 189 -8.10 3.47 -12.24
N PRO A 190 -8.84 3.84 -13.31
CA PRO A 190 -8.22 4.22 -14.58
C PRO A 190 -7.36 5.48 -14.50
N ARG A 191 -7.69 6.45 -13.61
CA ARG A 191 -6.86 7.66 -13.41
C ARG A 191 -5.51 7.32 -12.80
N PHE A 192 -5.53 6.46 -11.77
CA PHE A 192 -4.31 5.92 -11.16
C PHE A 192 -3.47 5.19 -12.20
N LEU A 193 -4.06 4.23 -12.92
CA LEU A 193 -3.36 3.42 -13.92
C LEU A 193 -2.74 4.25 -15.04
N ALA A 194 -3.44 5.28 -15.53
CA ALA A 194 -2.91 6.15 -16.56
C ALA A 194 -1.60 6.83 -16.14
N SER A 195 -1.52 7.30 -14.89
CA SER A 195 -0.32 7.89 -14.32
C SER A 195 0.73 6.82 -13.97
N TRP A 196 0.29 5.69 -13.39
CA TRP A 196 1.17 4.63 -12.90
C TRP A 196 1.95 3.95 -14.01
N LEU A 197 1.29 3.63 -15.12
CA LEU A 197 1.91 2.95 -16.26
C LEU A 197 2.89 3.87 -17.01
N ALA A 198 2.75 5.19 -16.87
CA ALA A 198 3.60 6.20 -17.50
C ALA A 198 4.56 6.90 -16.50
N GLY A 199 4.63 6.41 -15.25
CA GLY A 199 5.45 7.03 -14.19
C GLY A 199 6.95 7.05 -14.52
N ASP A 200 7.64 8.08 -14.03
CA ASP A 200 9.07 8.23 -14.26
C ASP A 200 9.86 7.02 -13.69
N GLY A 201 10.61 6.35 -14.55
CA GLY A 201 11.36 5.14 -14.21
C GLY A 201 10.51 3.88 -14.03
N HIS A 202 9.19 3.95 -14.18
CA HIS A 202 8.33 2.78 -14.18
C HIS A 202 8.51 1.97 -15.46
N ARG A 203 8.56 0.66 -15.32
CA ARG A 203 8.58 -0.29 -16.45
C ARG A 203 7.39 -1.22 -16.30
N ALA A 204 6.42 -1.02 -17.17
CA ALA A 204 5.16 -1.74 -17.17
C ALA A 204 5.14 -2.77 -18.30
N LEU A 205 5.00 -4.04 -17.95
CA LEU A 205 4.93 -5.16 -18.87
C LEU A 205 3.61 -5.90 -18.74
N ALA A 206 3.10 -6.42 -19.84
CA ALA A 206 1.91 -7.26 -19.89
C ALA A 206 2.23 -8.62 -20.50
N ARG A 207 1.60 -9.65 -19.98
CA ARG A 207 1.61 -10.98 -20.57
C ARG A 207 0.37 -11.16 -21.45
N VAL A 208 0.60 -11.60 -22.69
CA VAL A 208 -0.45 -11.80 -23.69
C VAL A 208 -0.46 -13.24 -24.14
N VAL A 209 -1.63 -13.87 -24.16
CA VAL A 209 -1.92 -15.21 -24.69
C VAL A 209 -3.10 -15.08 -25.63
N ASP A 210 -2.96 -15.57 -26.85
CA ASP A 210 -4.02 -15.53 -27.88
C ASP A 210 -4.66 -14.13 -28.04
N GLY A 211 -3.82 -13.09 -28.03
CA GLY A 211 -4.24 -11.70 -28.16
C GLY A 211 -4.93 -11.08 -26.93
N ARG A 212 -4.97 -11.79 -25.78
CA ARG A 212 -5.60 -11.34 -24.54
C ARG A 212 -4.58 -11.11 -23.44
N VAL A 213 -4.73 -10.03 -22.68
CA VAL A 213 -3.95 -9.80 -21.47
C VAL A 213 -4.32 -10.84 -20.41
N THR A 214 -3.33 -11.59 -19.94
CA THR A 214 -3.45 -12.63 -18.91
C THR A 214 -2.61 -12.31 -17.66
N GLY A 215 -2.08 -11.12 -17.59
CA GLY A 215 -1.34 -10.58 -16.46
C GLY A 215 -0.61 -9.30 -16.83
N TYR A 216 -0.26 -8.53 -15.85
CA TYR A 216 0.65 -7.39 -15.99
C TYR A 216 1.41 -7.13 -14.70
N GLY A 217 2.53 -6.44 -14.82
CA GLY A 217 3.30 -6.02 -13.68
C GLY A 217 4.08 -4.74 -13.94
N VAL A 218 4.43 -4.06 -12.87
CA VAL A 218 5.25 -2.85 -12.91
C VAL A 218 6.43 -3.00 -11.97
N ILE A 219 7.63 -2.66 -12.46
CA ILE A 219 8.82 -2.47 -11.62
C ILE A 219 9.24 -1.03 -11.69
N ARG A 220 9.61 -0.46 -10.55
CA ARG A 220 9.90 0.97 -10.40
C ARG A 220 10.98 1.24 -9.36
N PRO A 221 11.71 2.38 -9.46
CA PRO A 221 12.72 2.76 -8.47
C PRO A 221 12.09 3.06 -7.10
N GLY A 222 12.64 2.48 -6.04
CA GLY A 222 12.49 2.93 -4.67
C GLY A 222 13.80 3.53 -4.16
N ARG A 223 13.87 3.93 -2.90
CA ARG A 223 15.08 4.51 -2.32
C ARG A 223 16.18 3.47 -2.14
N GLU A 224 15.83 2.28 -1.66
CA GLU A 224 16.77 1.21 -1.31
C GLU A 224 16.76 0.07 -2.32
N THR A 225 15.59 -0.26 -2.84
CA THR A 225 15.37 -1.36 -3.78
C THR A 225 14.45 -0.93 -4.90
N PHE A 226 14.50 -1.60 -6.04
CA PHE A 226 13.39 -1.54 -6.96
C PHE A 226 12.15 -2.19 -6.33
N ARG A 227 10.96 -1.66 -6.66
CA ARG A 227 9.68 -2.15 -6.16
C ARG A 227 8.91 -2.80 -7.29
N VAL A 228 8.48 -4.05 -7.09
CA VAL A 228 7.55 -4.72 -8.00
C VAL A 228 6.15 -4.59 -7.44
N GLY A 229 5.26 -3.96 -8.20
CA GLY A 229 3.86 -3.75 -7.83
C GLY A 229 3.10 -2.88 -8.85
N PRO A 230 1.92 -3.38 -9.32
CA PRO A 230 1.41 -4.72 -9.06
C PRO A 230 2.16 -5.81 -9.81
N LEU A 231 1.95 -7.08 -9.38
CA LEU A 231 2.28 -8.27 -10.14
C LEU A 231 1.02 -9.14 -10.16
N PHE A 232 0.25 -9.05 -11.21
CA PHE A 232 -1.01 -9.76 -11.38
C PHE A 232 -0.93 -10.73 -12.54
N ALA A 233 -1.38 -11.96 -12.37
CA ALA A 233 -1.37 -12.97 -13.42
C ALA A 233 -2.44 -14.04 -13.21
N ASP A 234 -2.98 -14.60 -14.29
CA ASP A 234 -3.98 -15.67 -14.23
C ASP A 234 -3.41 -16.98 -13.66
N THR A 235 -2.08 -17.19 -13.78
CA THR A 235 -1.43 -18.44 -13.36
C THR A 235 -0.06 -18.17 -12.73
N PRO A 236 0.44 -19.09 -11.87
CA PRO A 236 1.80 -18.98 -11.32
C PRO A 236 2.90 -18.94 -12.39
N GLN A 237 2.74 -19.66 -13.48
CA GLN A 237 3.70 -19.66 -14.61
C GLN A 237 3.68 -18.30 -15.31
N GLY A 238 2.50 -17.69 -15.47
CA GLY A 238 2.35 -16.35 -16.02
C GLY A 238 2.98 -15.28 -15.13
N ALA A 239 2.80 -15.39 -13.81
CA ALA A 239 3.43 -14.51 -12.83
C ALA A 239 4.95 -14.61 -12.88
N ARG A 240 5.48 -15.85 -12.96
CA ARG A 240 6.92 -16.09 -13.12
C ARG A 240 7.47 -15.45 -14.39
N ALA A 241 6.81 -15.65 -15.53
CA ALA A 241 7.25 -15.07 -16.79
C ALA A 241 7.28 -13.54 -16.76
N LEU A 242 6.28 -12.90 -16.14
CA LEU A 242 6.24 -11.46 -15.91
C LEU A 242 7.36 -11.02 -14.98
N PHE A 243 7.57 -11.73 -13.88
CA PHE A 243 8.59 -11.39 -12.87
C PHE A 243 9.98 -11.49 -13.49
N ASP A 244 10.30 -12.58 -14.24
CA ASP A 244 11.55 -12.72 -14.97
C ASP A 244 11.81 -11.54 -15.92
N ALA A 245 10.78 -11.16 -16.70
CA ALA A 245 10.90 -10.07 -17.66
C ALA A 245 11.09 -8.71 -16.96
N LEU A 246 10.41 -8.45 -15.84
CA LEU A 246 10.58 -7.25 -15.04
C LEU A 246 11.99 -7.18 -14.43
N LEU A 247 12.48 -8.28 -13.86
CA LEU A 247 13.82 -8.37 -13.28
C LEU A 247 14.91 -8.15 -14.34
N ALA A 248 14.73 -8.67 -15.54
CA ALA A 248 15.67 -8.46 -16.66
C ALA A 248 15.88 -6.97 -16.99
N THR A 249 14.89 -6.12 -16.70
CA THR A 249 14.99 -4.67 -16.95
C THR A 249 15.90 -3.94 -15.98
N VAL A 250 16.15 -4.50 -14.78
CA VAL A 250 16.94 -3.86 -13.71
C VAL A 250 18.24 -4.62 -13.39
N GLY A 251 18.47 -5.76 -14.05
CA GLY A 251 19.67 -6.57 -13.88
C GLY A 251 19.74 -7.19 -12.49
N ARG A 252 20.90 -7.08 -11.85
CA ARG A 252 21.15 -7.67 -10.52
C ARG A 252 20.86 -6.72 -9.36
N ALA A 253 20.03 -5.72 -9.57
CA ALA A 253 19.66 -4.80 -8.51
C ALA A 253 18.77 -5.50 -7.45
N PRO A 254 18.84 -5.08 -6.18
CA PRO A 254 17.92 -5.57 -5.16
C PRO A 254 16.49 -5.13 -5.47
N VAL A 255 15.55 -6.04 -5.25
CA VAL A 255 14.10 -5.79 -5.46
C VAL A 255 13.30 -6.10 -4.21
N ALA A 256 12.10 -5.51 -4.13
CA ALA A 256 11.11 -5.87 -3.14
C ALA A 256 9.74 -6.03 -3.81
N VAL A 257 8.98 -7.03 -3.35
CA VAL A 257 7.59 -7.30 -3.73
C VAL A 257 6.76 -7.51 -2.47
N ASP A 258 5.57 -6.90 -2.43
CA ASP A 258 4.65 -7.01 -1.29
C ASP A 258 3.61 -8.10 -1.60
N VAL A 259 3.75 -9.25 -0.95
CA VAL A 259 3.07 -10.51 -1.26
C VAL A 259 1.93 -10.75 -0.28
N PRO A 260 0.67 -10.91 -0.72
CA PRO A 260 -0.42 -11.31 0.15
C PRO A 260 -0.28 -12.79 0.51
N GLU A 261 -0.24 -13.10 1.82
CA GLU A 261 -0.14 -14.50 2.31
C GLU A 261 -1.39 -15.34 1.96
N SER A 262 -2.49 -14.69 1.59
CA SER A 262 -3.69 -15.35 1.08
C SER A 262 -3.47 -16.06 -0.28
N ASN A 263 -2.36 -15.77 -0.98
CA ASN A 263 -1.95 -16.46 -2.20
C ASN A 263 -0.65 -17.26 -1.99
N PRO A 264 -0.72 -18.55 -1.65
CA PRO A 264 0.47 -19.38 -1.42
C PRO A 264 1.40 -19.49 -2.65
N ALA A 265 0.86 -19.39 -3.86
CA ALA A 265 1.66 -19.43 -5.07
C ALA A 265 2.52 -18.16 -5.22
N ALA A 266 2.07 -17.03 -4.71
CA ALA A 266 2.84 -15.80 -4.68
C ALA A 266 4.01 -15.88 -3.67
N VAL A 267 3.76 -16.47 -2.49
CA VAL A 267 4.81 -16.76 -1.51
C VAL A 267 5.87 -17.67 -2.11
N ALA A 268 5.44 -18.80 -2.69
CA ALA A 268 6.36 -19.76 -3.35
C ALA A 268 7.17 -19.12 -4.49
N LEU A 269 6.57 -18.17 -5.24
CA LEU A 269 7.27 -17.42 -6.27
C LEU A 269 8.41 -16.59 -5.65
N ALA A 270 8.12 -15.76 -4.63
CA ALA A 270 9.13 -14.92 -3.99
C ALA A 270 10.28 -15.74 -3.40
N GLU A 271 9.98 -16.82 -2.71
CA GLU A 271 10.97 -17.75 -2.12
C GLU A 271 11.83 -18.45 -3.18
N ALA A 272 11.24 -18.85 -4.31
CA ALA A 272 11.95 -19.47 -5.42
C ALA A 272 13.04 -18.56 -6.02
N TYR A 273 12.88 -17.24 -5.91
CA TYR A 273 13.91 -16.25 -6.29
C TYR A 273 14.89 -15.89 -5.17
N GLY A 274 14.82 -16.58 -4.03
CA GLY A 274 15.68 -16.33 -2.88
C GLY A 274 15.41 -15.01 -2.18
N LEU A 275 14.25 -14.41 -2.40
CA LEU A 275 13.82 -13.23 -1.65
C LEU A 275 13.43 -13.64 -0.24
N THR A 276 13.75 -12.81 0.74
CA THR A 276 13.51 -13.09 2.16
C THR A 276 12.37 -12.22 2.70
N PRO A 277 11.49 -12.80 3.57
CA PRO A 277 10.43 -12.04 4.21
C PRO A 277 11.01 -11.03 5.20
N GLY A 278 10.37 -9.87 5.29
CA GLY A 278 10.73 -8.78 6.20
C GLY A 278 9.50 -8.08 6.75
N PHE A 279 9.31 -6.82 6.40
CA PHE A 279 8.22 -6.01 6.87
C PHE A 279 6.85 -6.60 6.48
N ALA A 280 5.93 -6.67 7.43
CA ALA A 280 4.58 -7.19 7.23
C ALA A 280 3.52 -6.16 7.60
N THR A 281 2.36 -6.23 6.93
CA THR A 281 1.18 -5.42 7.22
C THR A 281 -0.06 -6.30 7.35
N ALA A 282 -1.08 -5.78 8.02
CA ALA A 282 -2.41 -6.34 8.07
C ALA A 282 -3.30 -5.60 7.07
N ARG A 283 -3.78 -6.29 6.02
CA ARG A 283 -4.85 -5.79 5.16
C ARG A 283 -6.16 -5.86 5.95
N MET A 284 -6.78 -4.69 6.13
CA MET A 284 -8.02 -4.57 6.90
C MET A 284 -9.04 -3.72 6.14
N TYR A 285 -10.33 -3.94 6.41
CA TYR A 285 -11.44 -3.21 5.79
C TYR A 285 -12.50 -2.81 6.82
N THR A 286 -13.19 -1.68 6.59
CA THR A 286 -14.33 -1.24 7.43
C THR A 286 -15.67 -1.90 7.05
N GLY A 287 -15.69 -2.71 6.01
CA GLY A 287 -16.90 -3.35 5.51
C GLY A 287 -16.61 -4.23 4.30
N PRO A 288 -17.63 -4.76 3.64
CA PRO A 288 -17.46 -5.62 2.47
C PRO A 288 -16.85 -4.84 1.31
N VAL A 289 -16.02 -5.51 0.53
CA VAL A 289 -15.48 -5.02 -0.73
C VAL A 289 -16.06 -5.80 -1.90
N ARG A 290 -16.08 -5.19 -3.08
CA ARG A 290 -16.41 -5.89 -4.32
C ARG A 290 -15.52 -7.14 -4.45
N PRO A 291 -16.07 -8.32 -4.80
CA PRO A 291 -15.26 -9.51 -5.06
C PRO A 291 -14.22 -9.25 -6.16
N PHE A 292 -13.02 -9.74 -5.95
CA PHE A 292 -11.90 -9.66 -6.89
C PHE A 292 -11.06 -10.93 -6.82
N ALA A 293 -10.27 -11.19 -7.86
CA ALA A 293 -9.52 -12.43 -8.04
C ALA A 293 -8.22 -12.42 -7.20
N GLN A 294 -8.31 -12.71 -5.91
CA GLN A 294 -7.17 -12.71 -4.98
C GLN A 294 -6.07 -13.69 -5.40
N GLU A 295 -6.46 -14.83 -6.00
CA GLU A 295 -5.53 -15.85 -6.52
C GLU A 295 -4.65 -15.36 -7.67
N ARG A 296 -5.01 -14.23 -8.31
CA ARG A 296 -4.23 -13.58 -9.37
C ARG A 296 -3.22 -12.57 -8.85
N ILE A 297 -3.22 -12.25 -7.56
CA ILE A 297 -2.37 -11.22 -6.94
C ILE A 297 -1.09 -11.88 -6.44
N PHE A 298 0.00 -11.76 -7.19
CA PHE A 298 1.34 -12.21 -6.81
C PHE A 298 2.16 -11.12 -6.14
N GLY A 299 1.77 -9.88 -6.28
CA GLY A 299 2.28 -8.71 -5.59
C GLY A 299 1.24 -7.60 -5.64
N ILE A 300 0.92 -7.00 -4.50
CA ILE A 300 0.02 -5.84 -4.45
C ILE A 300 0.68 -4.63 -5.09
N THR A 301 -0.09 -3.60 -5.38
CA THR A 301 0.43 -2.39 -6.03
C THR A 301 1.39 -1.66 -5.11
N THR A 302 0.92 -1.28 -3.93
CA THR A 302 1.69 -0.64 -2.85
C THR A 302 0.99 -0.87 -1.51
N PHE A 303 1.71 -0.75 -0.39
CA PHE A 303 1.09 -0.71 0.93
C PHE A 303 0.26 0.56 1.17
N GLU A 304 0.55 1.61 0.43
CA GLU A 304 -0.02 2.92 0.64
C GLU A 304 -1.36 3.13 -0.08
N LEU A 305 -1.61 2.38 -1.18
CA LEU A 305 -2.84 2.48 -1.98
C LEU A 305 -3.51 1.13 -2.28
N GLY A 306 -2.94 0.02 -1.82
CA GLY A 306 -3.48 -1.34 -1.96
C GLY A 306 -3.09 -2.09 -3.24
#